data_d8492f8b969e6267812a1a83193a2c95
#
_entry.id   d8492f8b969e6267812a1a83193a2c95
#
_cell.length_a   1.000
_cell.length_b   1.000
_cell.length_c   1.000
_cell.angle_alpha   90.00
_cell.angle_beta   90.00
_cell.angle_gamma   90.00
#
_symmetry.space_group_name_H-M   'P 1'
#
loop_
_entity.id
_entity.type
_entity.pdbx_description
1 polymer ?
#
loop_
_entity_poly.entity_id
_entity_poly.type
_entity_poly.pdbx_seq_one_letter_code
_entity_poly.pdbx_strand_id
1 'polypeptide(L)'
;LKNIGGGVIIAVNEPDGVMLQIRESTFHIMCYGLSYEYLHGDRRENFLKQDSIYAIDVNKPRLEYYEYHISYHCNLKCKGCGHYSNAAPEEYGDLEKYKKDVARLKELYAGVKRIRLMGGEPLLNPHLADFCNISRQAFPDANIRVVTNGLLIPSISIELLQVMKETCVGFDVTQYPPTSRMKEKIILKCLENGIDCTISEPVTQFFSITNPAGDSDPQKEFEMCVSRGCHFLENGRMSVCAVPILNKKYKTMIDERMKVCEEDIINIYEEDLDGFKLNQLLSQPVESCRFCDNTHKQWFAWCGNFTNFLC
;
A
#
# COMPACT_ATOMS: atom_id res chain seq x y z
N LEU A 1 -27.56 16.63 7.35
CA LEU A 1 -27.11 16.33 5.99
C LEU A 1 -26.41 17.56 5.40
N LYS A 2 -25.10 17.59 5.30
CA LYS A 2 -24.38 18.61 4.55
C LYS A 2 -24.14 18.08 3.15
N ASN A 3 -24.59 18.82 2.15
CA ASN A 3 -24.28 18.57 0.76
C ASN A 3 -22.79 18.95 0.53
N ILE A 4 -21.93 17.95 0.48
CA ILE A 4 -20.52 18.15 0.14
C ILE A 4 -20.44 17.96 -1.36
N GLY A 5 -20.04 18.99 -2.09
CA GLY A 5 -20.04 19.04 -3.54
C GLY A 5 -19.54 17.74 -4.17
N GLY A 6 -20.42 17.06 -4.95
CA GLY A 6 -20.15 15.77 -5.56
C GLY A 6 -21.18 14.67 -5.25
N GLY A 7 -22.25 14.96 -4.52
CA GLY A 7 -23.38 14.03 -4.36
C GLY A 7 -23.17 12.86 -3.39
N VAL A 8 -22.24 12.98 -2.47
CA VAL A 8 -22.03 11.98 -1.40
C VAL A 8 -22.86 12.37 -0.17
N ILE A 9 -23.76 11.52 0.27
CA ILE A 9 -24.45 11.66 1.55
C ILE A 9 -23.79 10.74 2.55
N ILE A 10 -23.28 11.36 3.61
CA ILE A 10 -22.73 10.67 4.75
C ILE A 10 -23.80 10.67 5.84
N ALA A 11 -24.38 9.51 6.14
CA ALA A 11 -25.27 9.32 7.27
C ALA A 11 -24.41 8.98 8.51
N VAL A 12 -24.41 9.88 9.47
CA VAL A 12 -23.73 9.67 10.75
C VAL A 12 -24.83 9.52 11.79
N ASN A 13 -24.94 8.39 12.49
CA ASN A 13 -25.79 8.11 13.65
C ASN A 13 -26.89 9.17 13.94
N GLU A 14 -27.75 9.42 12.95
CA GLU A 14 -28.74 10.45 13.02
C GLU A 14 -30.10 9.85 13.46
N PRO A 15 -30.93 10.60 14.15
CA PRO A 15 -32.25 10.16 14.59
C PRO A 15 -33.15 9.73 13.42
N ASP A 16 -34.13 8.89 13.69
CA ASP A 16 -35.02 8.24 12.73
C ASP A 16 -35.61 9.13 11.61
N GLY A 17 -35.76 10.43 11.82
CA GLY A 17 -36.26 11.37 10.84
C GLY A 17 -35.35 11.61 9.63
N VAL A 18 -34.04 11.58 9.83
CA VAL A 18 -33.06 11.76 8.76
C VAL A 18 -32.95 10.50 7.90
N MET A 19 -33.08 9.34 8.54
CA MET A 19 -33.13 8.04 7.84
C MET A 19 -34.34 7.93 6.92
N LEU A 20 -35.48 8.57 7.26
CA LEU A 20 -36.67 8.61 6.40
C LEU A 20 -36.35 9.41 5.11
N GLN A 21 -35.68 10.55 5.20
CA GLN A 21 -35.29 11.35 4.04
C GLN A 21 -34.31 10.62 3.12
N ILE A 22 -33.42 9.81 3.68
CA ILE A 22 -32.50 8.97 2.90
C ILE A 22 -33.25 7.86 2.15
N ARG A 23 -34.34 7.33 2.74
CA ARG A 23 -35.19 6.32 2.10
C ARG A 23 -35.96 6.81 0.88
N GLU A 24 -36.32 8.08 0.83
CA GLU A 24 -37.15 8.66 -0.24
C GLU A 24 -36.31 9.20 -1.41
N SER A 25 -35.00 9.32 -1.24
CA SER A 25 -34.12 9.86 -2.26
C SER A 25 -33.30 8.76 -2.95
N THR A 26 -33.19 8.86 -4.28
CA THR A 26 -32.27 8.02 -5.09
C THR A 26 -30.83 8.48 -4.89
N PHE A 27 -30.16 7.99 -3.84
CA PHE A 27 -28.78 8.35 -3.58
C PHE A 27 -27.82 7.17 -3.75
N HIS A 28 -26.65 7.47 -4.30
CA HIS A 28 -25.50 6.60 -4.25
C HIS A 28 -24.92 6.63 -2.83
N ILE A 29 -25.01 5.53 -2.10
CA ILE A 29 -24.30 5.39 -0.83
C ILE A 29 -22.93 4.82 -1.17
N MET A 30 -21.88 5.63 -1.02
CA MET A 30 -20.52 5.13 -1.04
C MET A 30 -20.19 4.51 0.31
N CYS A 31 -20.25 3.19 0.39
CA CYS A 31 -19.60 2.45 1.45
C CYS A 31 -18.17 2.19 1.01
N TYR A 32 -17.22 2.66 1.77
CA TYR A 32 -15.81 2.40 1.50
C TYR A 32 -15.53 0.91 1.55
N GLY A 33 -14.97 0.38 0.46
CA GLY A 33 -14.69 -1.05 0.30
C GLY A 33 -15.74 -1.85 -0.45
N LEU A 34 -16.93 -1.29 -0.67
CA LEU A 34 -17.96 -1.87 -1.53
C LEU A 34 -18.04 -1.06 -2.82
N SER A 35 -18.11 -1.74 -3.96
CA SER A 35 -18.45 -1.13 -5.24
C SER A 35 -19.78 -0.39 -5.11
N TYR A 36 -19.98 0.65 -5.93
CA TYR A 36 -21.25 1.37 -6.04
C TYR A 36 -22.41 0.38 -6.13
N GLU A 37 -23.17 0.21 -5.07
CA GLU A 37 -24.40 -0.55 -5.11
C GLU A 37 -25.59 0.38 -4.94
N TYR A 38 -26.57 0.24 -5.85
CA TYR A 38 -27.91 0.74 -5.66
C TYR A 38 -28.59 -0.11 -4.59
N LEU A 39 -28.84 0.48 -3.43
CA LEU A 39 -29.59 -0.18 -2.37
C LEU A 39 -31.08 0.09 -2.57
N HIS A 40 -31.81 -0.90 -3.05
CA HIS A 40 -33.27 -0.87 -3.16
C HIS A 40 -33.90 -1.99 -2.33
N GLY A 41 -35.02 -1.69 -1.68
CA GLY A 41 -35.83 -2.68 -0.96
C GLY A 41 -35.08 -3.37 0.20
N ASP A 42 -35.23 -4.69 0.27
CA ASP A 42 -34.72 -5.52 1.38
C ASP A 42 -33.20 -5.42 1.63
N ARG A 43 -32.42 -5.17 0.59
CA ARG A 43 -30.95 -4.95 0.74
C ARG A 43 -30.66 -3.67 1.50
N ARG A 44 -31.43 -2.63 1.30
CA ARG A 44 -31.35 -1.36 1.99
C ARG A 44 -31.64 -1.52 3.48
N GLU A 45 -32.66 -2.28 3.84
CA GLU A 45 -32.98 -2.56 5.23
C GLU A 45 -31.94 -3.42 5.93
N ASN A 46 -31.39 -4.41 5.23
CA ASN A 46 -30.30 -5.23 5.77
C ASN A 46 -29.00 -4.44 5.96
N PHE A 47 -28.68 -3.53 5.05
CA PHE A 47 -27.55 -2.62 5.19
C PHE A 47 -27.71 -1.68 6.38
N LEU A 48 -28.91 -1.12 6.58
CA LEU A 48 -29.20 -0.21 7.68
C LEU A 48 -29.33 -0.92 9.05
N LYS A 49 -29.54 -2.23 9.07
CA LYS A 49 -29.54 -3.06 10.28
C LYS A 49 -28.17 -3.59 10.68
N GLN A 50 -27.16 -3.48 9.82
CA GLN A 50 -25.81 -3.79 10.22
C GLN A 50 -25.31 -2.65 11.11
N ASP A 51 -24.97 -2.96 12.37
CA ASP A 51 -24.40 -2.04 13.36
C ASP A 51 -23.03 -1.47 12.97
N SER A 52 -22.63 -1.64 11.74
CA SER A 52 -21.36 -1.25 11.15
C SER A 52 -21.48 -0.13 10.11
N ILE A 53 -22.43 0.78 10.26
CA ILE A 53 -22.31 2.10 9.63
C ILE A 53 -21.23 2.82 10.43
N TYR A 54 -20.01 2.68 9.99
CA TYR A 54 -18.88 3.36 10.60
C TYR A 54 -19.17 4.86 10.57
N ALA A 55 -19.16 5.50 11.72
CA ALA A 55 -19.20 6.94 11.82
C ALA A 55 -17.99 7.48 11.04
N ILE A 56 -18.23 7.94 9.81
CA ILE A 56 -17.19 8.62 9.04
C ILE A 56 -17.00 9.96 9.73
N ASP A 57 -15.87 10.12 10.39
CA ASP A 57 -15.47 11.42 10.93
C ASP A 57 -15.26 12.38 9.75
N VAL A 58 -16.24 13.24 9.52
CA VAL A 58 -16.19 14.23 8.42
C VAL A 58 -15.08 15.25 8.58
N ASN A 59 -14.46 15.31 9.76
CA ASN A 59 -13.34 16.18 10.06
C ASN A 59 -11.99 15.54 9.69
N LYS A 60 -11.99 14.27 9.28
CA LYS A 60 -10.79 13.54 8.86
C LYS A 60 -10.97 12.98 7.47
N PRO A 61 -9.98 13.13 6.58
CA PRO A 61 -10.01 12.48 5.26
C PRO A 61 -9.77 10.99 5.38
N ARG A 62 -9.83 10.28 4.25
CA ARG A 62 -9.33 8.91 4.14
C ARG A 62 -8.01 8.91 3.37
N LEU A 63 -7.14 7.97 3.73
CA LEU A 63 -5.91 7.70 2.98
C LEU A 63 -6.21 6.61 1.94
N GLU A 64 -5.95 6.90 0.66
CA GLU A 64 -6.22 5.96 -0.42
C GLU A 64 -5.31 4.73 -0.38
N TYR A 65 -4.04 4.92 0.00
CA TYR A 65 -3.02 3.88 -0.09
C TYR A 65 -1.82 4.20 0.81
N TYR A 66 -1.26 3.18 1.44
CA TYR A 66 0.14 3.17 1.84
C TYR A 66 0.75 1.78 1.74
N GLU A 67 2.05 1.74 1.54
CA GLU A 67 2.89 0.55 1.63
C GLU A 67 3.89 0.68 2.77
N TYR A 68 4.21 -0.45 3.39
CA TYR A 68 5.16 -0.55 4.48
C TYR A 68 6.10 -1.73 4.25
N HIS A 69 7.42 -1.49 4.35
CA HIS A 69 8.40 -2.57 4.26
C HIS A 69 8.51 -3.31 5.58
N ILE A 70 7.98 -4.52 5.62
CA ILE A 70 8.13 -5.42 6.76
C ILE A 70 9.39 -6.29 6.66
N SER A 71 9.98 -6.40 5.46
CA SER A 71 11.28 -7.01 5.21
C SER A 71 12.02 -6.18 4.16
N TYR A 72 13.29 -5.87 4.37
CA TYR A 72 14.07 -5.09 3.39
C TYR A 72 14.79 -6.00 2.40
N HIS A 73 15.24 -7.17 2.83
CA HIS A 73 15.90 -8.17 1.99
C HIS A 73 14.90 -9.09 1.29
N CYS A 74 15.38 -9.77 0.26
CA CYS A 74 14.56 -10.67 -0.55
C CYS A 74 15.32 -11.97 -0.82
N ASN A 75 14.59 -13.07 -0.97
CA ASN A 75 15.13 -14.35 -1.47
C ASN A 75 15.37 -14.35 -2.99
N LEU A 76 14.98 -13.28 -3.70
CA LEU A 76 15.35 -12.98 -5.07
C LEU A 76 16.24 -11.74 -5.13
N LYS A 77 17.19 -11.74 -6.06
CA LYS A 77 18.06 -10.59 -6.32
C LYS A 77 17.77 -10.03 -7.72
N CYS A 78 16.60 -9.41 -7.87
CA CYS A 78 16.15 -8.91 -9.17
C CYS A 78 16.97 -7.70 -9.61
N LYS A 79 17.50 -7.73 -10.84
CA LYS A 79 18.06 -6.54 -11.50
C LYS A 79 16.96 -5.48 -11.59
N GLY A 80 17.28 -4.23 -11.24
CA GLY A 80 16.34 -3.11 -11.32
C GLY A 80 15.19 -3.19 -10.32
N CYS A 81 15.38 -3.85 -9.17
CA CYS A 81 14.39 -3.84 -8.10
C CYS A 81 14.13 -2.42 -7.61
N GLY A 82 12.90 -1.90 -7.81
CA GLY A 82 12.53 -0.54 -7.42
C GLY A 82 12.53 -0.29 -5.90
N HIS A 83 12.58 -1.36 -5.09
CA HIS A 83 12.68 -1.30 -3.63
C HIS A 83 14.10 -1.60 -3.11
N TYR A 84 15.09 -1.71 -3.99
CA TYR A 84 16.50 -1.97 -3.69
C TYR A 84 16.77 -3.21 -2.83
N SER A 85 15.83 -4.15 -2.78
CA SER A 85 15.90 -5.34 -1.92
C SER A 85 16.95 -6.36 -2.37
N ASN A 86 17.45 -6.23 -3.59
CA ASN A 86 18.59 -6.98 -4.09
C ASN A 86 19.91 -6.56 -3.43
N ALA A 87 19.99 -5.31 -2.90
CA ALA A 87 21.13 -4.72 -2.20
C ALA A 87 20.98 -4.74 -0.69
N ALA A 88 19.76 -4.77 -0.21
CA ALA A 88 19.47 -4.64 1.21
C ALA A 88 20.10 -5.78 2.04
N PRO A 89 20.71 -5.47 3.19
CA PRO A 89 21.11 -6.49 4.16
C PRO A 89 19.87 -7.19 4.74
N GLU A 90 20.07 -8.30 5.43
CA GLU A 90 19.00 -8.95 6.19
C GLU A 90 18.54 -8.00 7.30
N GLU A 91 17.38 -7.41 7.08
CA GLU A 91 16.76 -6.45 7.98
C GLU A 91 15.24 -6.57 7.89
N TYR A 92 14.57 -6.41 9.01
CA TYR A 92 13.11 -6.44 9.12
C TYR A 92 12.55 -5.10 9.58
N GLY A 93 11.30 -4.85 9.22
CA GLY A 93 10.56 -3.69 9.73
C GLY A 93 10.36 -3.80 11.25
N ASP A 94 10.48 -2.67 11.93
CA ASP A 94 10.32 -2.57 13.37
C ASP A 94 8.83 -2.58 13.74
N LEU A 95 8.39 -3.64 14.42
CA LEU A 95 6.98 -3.84 14.77
C LEU A 95 6.46 -2.77 15.74
N GLU A 96 7.28 -2.32 16.69
CA GLU A 96 6.85 -1.31 17.68
C GLU A 96 6.74 0.08 17.02
N LYS A 97 7.62 0.39 16.07
CA LYS A 97 7.47 1.61 15.27
C LYS A 97 6.24 1.54 14.38
N TYR A 98 5.99 0.38 13.74
CA TYR A 98 4.78 0.19 12.94
C TYR A 98 3.50 0.40 13.76
N LYS A 99 3.42 -0.13 14.98
CA LYS A 99 2.29 0.13 15.90
C LYS A 99 2.07 1.61 16.14
N LYS A 100 3.14 2.36 16.41
CA LYS A 100 3.07 3.81 16.63
C LYS A 100 2.63 4.54 15.37
N ASP A 101 3.20 4.19 14.20
CA ASP A 101 2.85 4.81 12.93
C ASP A 101 1.38 4.59 12.58
N VAL A 102 0.89 3.36 12.75
CA VAL A 102 -0.51 3.01 12.53
C VAL A 102 -1.45 3.74 13.50
N ALA A 103 -1.05 3.87 14.78
CA ALA A 103 -1.81 4.66 15.76
C ALA A 103 -1.89 6.14 15.34
N ARG A 104 -0.78 6.72 14.88
CA ARG A 104 -0.76 8.09 14.37
C ARG A 104 -1.62 8.26 13.12
N LEU A 105 -1.60 7.31 12.18
CA LEU A 105 -2.48 7.35 11.01
C LEU A 105 -3.97 7.32 11.40
N LYS A 106 -4.36 6.62 12.47
CA LYS A 106 -5.74 6.66 13.00
C LYS A 106 -6.13 8.03 13.56
N GLU A 107 -5.17 8.80 14.08
CA GLU A 107 -5.44 10.18 14.51
C GLU A 107 -5.65 11.10 13.30
N LEU A 108 -4.87 10.91 12.23
CA LEU A 108 -4.91 11.74 11.02
C LEU A 108 -6.07 11.41 10.08
N TYR A 109 -6.51 10.16 10.02
CA TYR A 109 -7.44 9.67 9.02
C TYR A 109 -8.66 8.97 9.63
N ALA A 110 -9.82 9.12 8.99
CA ALA A 110 -11.02 8.36 9.29
C ALA A 110 -10.91 6.87 8.87
N GLY A 111 -9.93 6.55 8.04
CA GLY A 111 -9.63 5.19 7.60
C GLY A 111 -8.63 5.16 6.46
N VAL A 112 -8.18 3.96 6.14
CA VAL A 112 -7.27 3.68 5.02
C VAL A 112 -7.95 2.72 4.05
N LYS A 113 -7.88 2.99 2.74
CA LYS A 113 -8.52 2.12 1.75
C LYS A 113 -7.68 0.90 1.41
N ARG A 114 -6.37 1.08 1.22
CA ARG A 114 -5.46 -0.01 0.86
C ARG A 114 -4.17 0.05 1.67
N ILE A 115 -3.78 -1.11 2.18
CA ILE A 115 -2.52 -1.32 2.89
C ILE A 115 -1.75 -2.42 2.18
N ARG A 116 -0.49 -2.17 1.86
CA ARG A 116 0.42 -3.16 1.28
C ARG A 116 1.56 -3.44 2.25
N LEU A 117 1.52 -4.62 2.86
CA LEU A 117 2.62 -5.17 3.65
C LEU A 117 3.59 -5.82 2.67
N MET A 118 4.74 -5.21 2.47
CA MET A 118 5.65 -5.61 1.40
C MET A 118 7.12 -5.39 1.76
N GLY A 119 7.95 -5.10 0.77
CA GLY A 119 9.36 -4.80 0.94
C GLY A 119 10.19 -5.58 -0.06
N GLY A 120 11.17 -6.34 0.43
CA GLY A 120 11.84 -7.37 -0.34
C GLY A 120 10.92 -8.58 -0.50
N GLU A 121 11.03 -9.52 0.44
CA GLU A 121 10.07 -10.63 0.52
C GLU A 121 9.44 -10.64 1.92
N PRO A 122 8.18 -10.24 2.05
CA PRO A 122 7.50 -10.16 3.35
C PRO A 122 7.35 -11.50 4.06
N LEU A 123 7.30 -12.61 3.32
CA LEU A 123 7.18 -13.96 3.90
C LEU A 123 8.46 -14.44 4.60
N LEU A 124 9.55 -13.68 4.53
CA LEU A 124 10.75 -13.90 5.34
C LEU A 124 10.63 -13.34 6.76
N ASN A 125 9.70 -12.38 6.97
CA ASN A 125 9.54 -11.77 8.28
C ASN A 125 8.81 -12.70 9.25
N PRO A 126 9.44 -13.10 10.38
CA PRO A 126 8.81 -14.00 11.36
C PRO A 126 7.62 -13.36 12.09
N HIS A 127 7.48 -12.05 12.06
CA HIS A 127 6.40 -11.27 12.69
C HIS A 127 5.28 -10.86 11.73
N LEU A 128 5.19 -11.44 10.52
CA LEU A 128 4.16 -11.08 9.55
C LEU A 128 2.74 -11.16 10.13
N ALA A 129 2.46 -12.18 10.97
CA ALA A 129 1.18 -12.32 11.63
C ALA A 129 0.82 -11.11 12.51
N ASP A 130 1.80 -10.55 13.21
CA ASP A 130 1.61 -9.37 14.06
C ASP A 130 1.30 -8.13 13.22
N PHE A 131 1.99 -7.93 12.09
CA PHE A 131 1.69 -6.85 11.14
C PHE A 131 0.27 -6.96 10.58
N CYS A 132 -0.20 -8.17 10.25
CA CYS A 132 -1.57 -8.41 9.79
C CYS A 132 -2.59 -8.01 10.87
N ASN A 133 -2.39 -8.46 12.11
CA ASN A 133 -3.26 -8.17 13.24
C ASN A 133 -3.34 -6.65 13.53
N ILE A 134 -2.19 -5.98 13.63
CA ILE A 134 -2.12 -4.54 13.89
C ILE A 134 -2.86 -3.76 12.82
N SER A 135 -2.60 -4.09 11.54
CA SER A 135 -3.23 -3.41 10.40
C SER A 135 -4.75 -3.56 10.43
N ARG A 136 -5.26 -4.79 10.66
CA ARG A 136 -6.70 -5.06 10.68
C ARG A 136 -7.40 -4.42 11.87
N GLN A 137 -6.79 -4.49 13.06
CA GLN A 137 -7.35 -3.84 14.25
C GLN A 137 -7.43 -2.32 14.12
N ALA A 138 -6.47 -1.72 13.44
CA ALA A 138 -6.45 -0.28 13.23
C ALA A 138 -7.43 0.17 12.14
N PHE A 139 -7.50 -0.57 11.05
CA PHE A 139 -8.28 -0.24 9.85
C PHE A 139 -9.15 -1.42 9.41
N PRO A 140 -10.31 -1.61 10.07
CA PRO A 140 -11.17 -2.78 9.86
C PRO A 140 -11.64 -2.95 8.41
N ASP A 141 -11.83 -1.84 7.68
CA ASP A 141 -12.34 -1.81 6.31
C ASP A 141 -11.26 -1.79 5.23
N ALA A 142 -9.99 -1.72 5.63
CA ALA A 142 -8.92 -1.64 4.66
C ALA A 142 -8.77 -2.93 3.83
N ASN A 143 -8.49 -2.78 2.54
CA ASN A 143 -7.99 -3.86 1.72
C ASN A 143 -6.51 -4.08 2.06
N ILE A 144 -6.21 -5.10 2.86
CA ILE A 144 -4.86 -5.41 3.32
C ILE A 144 -4.30 -6.59 2.51
N ARG A 145 -3.13 -6.40 1.90
CA ARG A 145 -2.48 -7.41 1.07
C ARG A 145 -1.01 -7.54 1.42
N VAL A 146 -0.54 -8.77 1.43
CA VAL A 146 0.89 -9.10 1.46
C VAL A 146 1.37 -9.21 0.03
N VAL A 147 2.25 -8.28 -0.39
CA VAL A 147 2.81 -8.27 -1.75
C VAL A 147 4.08 -9.10 -1.77
N THR A 148 4.06 -10.22 -2.48
CA THR A 148 5.10 -11.24 -2.42
C THR A 148 5.49 -11.76 -3.80
N ASN A 149 6.70 -12.32 -3.93
CA ASN A 149 7.08 -13.11 -5.10
C ASN A 149 6.45 -14.51 -5.11
N GLY A 150 5.77 -14.92 -4.04
CA GLY A 150 4.99 -16.14 -3.92
C GLY A 150 5.78 -17.44 -3.71
N LEU A 151 7.11 -17.42 -3.79
CA LEU A 151 7.92 -18.65 -3.74
C LEU A 151 7.81 -19.38 -2.41
N LEU A 152 7.54 -18.65 -1.32
CA LEU A 152 7.42 -19.22 0.02
C LEU A 152 5.98 -19.63 0.38
N ILE A 153 4.96 -19.25 -0.40
CA ILE A 153 3.55 -19.57 -0.09
C ILE A 153 3.31 -21.06 0.13
N PRO A 154 3.83 -22.00 -0.68
CA PRO A 154 3.59 -23.43 -0.44
C PRO A 154 4.13 -23.95 0.89
N SER A 155 5.13 -23.28 1.48
CA SER A 155 5.77 -23.67 2.75
C SER A 155 5.33 -22.86 3.97
N ILE A 156 4.39 -21.92 3.81
CA ILE A 156 3.86 -21.16 4.92
C ILE A 156 3.21 -22.06 5.96
N SER A 157 3.40 -21.74 7.23
CA SER A 157 2.79 -22.45 8.35
C SER A 157 1.26 -22.28 8.37
N ILE A 158 0.58 -23.27 8.94
CA ILE A 158 -0.89 -23.22 9.07
C ILE A 158 -1.31 -22.11 10.03
N GLU A 159 -0.50 -21.84 11.06
CA GLU A 159 -0.75 -20.78 12.04
C GLU A 159 -0.78 -19.40 11.36
N LEU A 160 0.17 -19.10 10.47
CA LEU A 160 0.19 -17.84 9.74
C LEU A 160 -1.02 -17.74 8.79
N LEU A 161 -1.35 -18.83 8.08
CA LEU A 161 -2.53 -18.84 7.20
C LEU A 161 -3.83 -18.63 7.99
N GLN A 162 -3.93 -19.19 9.19
CA GLN A 162 -5.07 -18.99 10.06
C GLN A 162 -5.21 -17.52 10.46
N VAL A 163 -4.13 -16.85 10.88
CA VAL A 163 -4.14 -15.43 11.19
C VAL A 163 -4.53 -14.59 9.97
N MET A 164 -3.99 -14.88 8.79
CA MET A 164 -4.34 -14.17 7.55
C MET A 164 -5.81 -14.32 7.20
N LYS A 165 -6.39 -15.50 7.39
CA LYS A 165 -7.82 -15.76 7.19
C LYS A 165 -8.67 -14.96 8.18
N GLU A 166 -8.35 -15.00 9.47
CA GLU A 166 -9.08 -14.31 10.54
C GLU A 166 -9.01 -12.78 10.37
N THR A 167 -7.87 -12.28 9.89
CA THR A 167 -7.67 -10.86 9.61
C THR A 167 -8.12 -10.44 8.22
N CYS A 168 -8.64 -11.35 7.39
CA CYS A 168 -9.01 -11.10 5.99
C CYS A 168 -7.86 -10.45 5.19
N VAL A 169 -6.61 -10.88 5.44
CA VAL A 169 -5.44 -10.44 4.68
C VAL A 169 -5.17 -11.43 3.56
N GLY A 170 -5.05 -10.93 2.33
CA GLY A 170 -4.77 -11.76 1.17
C GLY A 170 -3.38 -11.55 0.58
N PHE A 171 -3.06 -12.28 -0.48
CA PHE A 171 -1.83 -12.14 -1.23
C PHE A 171 -2.04 -11.37 -2.55
N ASP A 172 -1.09 -10.48 -2.87
CA ASP A 172 -0.84 -9.98 -4.21
C ASP A 172 0.50 -10.57 -4.67
N VAL A 173 0.44 -11.58 -5.54
CA VAL A 173 1.61 -12.32 -6.00
C VAL A 173 2.12 -11.77 -7.32
N THR A 174 3.38 -11.35 -7.35
CA THR A 174 4.07 -10.99 -8.61
C THR A 174 4.61 -12.24 -9.28
N GLN A 175 4.07 -12.57 -10.45
CA GLN A 175 4.39 -13.80 -11.16
C GLN A 175 5.71 -13.71 -11.94
N TYR A 176 6.85 -13.86 -11.25
CA TYR A 176 8.15 -14.02 -11.87
C TYR A 176 8.34 -15.41 -12.49
N PRO A 177 9.35 -15.64 -13.37
CA PRO A 177 9.59 -16.95 -13.98
C PRO A 177 9.67 -18.13 -12.98
N PRO A 178 10.34 -18.04 -11.82
CA PRO A 178 10.29 -19.13 -10.84
C PRO A 178 8.90 -19.29 -10.21
N THR A 179 8.17 -18.20 -9.98
CA THR A 179 6.81 -18.20 -9.45
C THR A 179 5.84 -18.88 -10.42
N SER A 180 6.01 -18.65 -11.72
CA SER A 180 5.18 -19.29 -12.77
C SER A 180 5.23 -20.81 -12.69
N ARG A 181 6.39 -21.40 -12.34
CA ARG A 181 6.56 -22.85 -12.16
C ARG A 181 5.83 -23.41 -10.94
N MET A 182 5.49 -22.54 -9.99
CA MET A 182 4.83 -22.91 -8.74
C MET A 182 3.38 -22.44 -8.66
N LYS A 183 2.87 -21.79 -9.71
CA LYS A 183 1.55 -21.13 -9.73
C LYS A 183 0.43 -22.03 -9.22
N GLU A 184 0.35 -23.26 -9.70
CA GLU A 184 -0.69 -24.20 -9.29
C GLU A 184 -0.61 -24.54 -7.79
N LYS A 185 0.61 -24.75 -7.26
CA LYS A 185 0.83 -25.00 -5.82
C LYS A 185 0.44 -23.81 -4.97
N ILE A 186 0.71 -22.60 -5.45
CA ILE A 186 0.33 -21.35 -4.77
C ILE A 186 -1.19 -21.24 -4.71
N ILE A 187 -1.86 -21.43 -5.85
CA ILE A 187 -3.33 -21.36 -5.94
C ILE A 187 -3.97 -22.41 -5.02
N LEU A 188 -3.54 -23.66 -5.09
CA LEU A 188 -4.08 -24.73 -4.26
C LEU A 188 -3.91 -24.43 -2.77
N LYS A 189 -2.70 -24.01 -2.34
CA LYS A 189 -2.44 -23.65 -0.95
C LYS A 189 -3.37 -22.54 -0.46
N CYS A 190 -3.60 -21.51 -1.26
CA CYS A 190 -4.50 -20.42 -0.90
C CYS A 190 -5.96 -20.89 -0.84
N LEU A 191 -6.43 -21.64 -1.83
CA LEU A 191 -7.80 -22.14 -1.90
C LEU A 191 -8.13 -23.08 -0.73
N GLU A 192 -7.26 -24.03 -0.44
CA GLU A 192 -7.44 -25.01 0.66
C GLU A 192 -7.55 -24.31 2.03
N ASN A 193 -6.92 -23.15 2.20
CA ASN A 193 -6.92 -22.41 3.45
C ASN A 193 -7.89 -21.19 3.43
N GLY A 194 -8.59 -20.95 2.33
CA GLY A 194 -9.55 -19.85 2.22
C GLY A 194 -8.89 -18.47 2.24
N ILE A 195 -7.67 -18.34 1.68
CA ILE A 195 -6.94 -17.09 1.55
C ILE A 195 -7.19 -16.49 0.17
N ASP A 196 -7.58 -15.23 0.13
CA ASP A 196 -7.70 -14.49 -1.13
C ASP A 196 -6.32 -14.24 -1.74
N CYS A 197 -6.16 -14.59 -3.01
CA CYS A 197 -4.87 -14.53 -3.70
C CYS A 197 -5.04 -14.02 -5.13
N THR A 198 -4.44 -12.88 -5.40
CA THR A 198 -4.33 -12.35 -6.76
C THR A 198 -2.92 -12.63 -7.30
N ILE A 199 -2.84 -13.17 -8.51
CA ILE A 199 -1.56 -13.42 -9.19
C ILE A 199 -1.50 -12.54 -10.43
N SER A 200 -0.42 -11.76 -10.57
CA SER A 200 -0.22 -10.89 -11.73
C SER A 200 -0.06 -11.67 -13.03
N GLU A 201 -0.16 -10.97 -14.16
CA GLU A 201 0.37 -11.49 -15.40
C GLU A 201 1.89 -11.80 -15.28
N PRO A 202 2.43 -12.74 -16.09
CA PRO A 202 3.84 -13.09 -16.01
C PRO A 202 4.77 -11.89 -16.24
N VAL A 203 5.64 -11.62 -15.28
CA VAL A 203 6.64 -10.55 -15.35
C VAL A 203 7.95 -11.12 -15.89
N THR A 204 8.18 -10.98 -17.19
CA THR A 204 9.38 -11.47 -17.90
C THR A 204 10.38 -10.36 -18.21
N GLN A 205 9.98 -9.11 -18.03
CA GLN A 205 10.82 -7.94 -18.26
C GLN A 205 10.69 -6.98 -17.09
N PHE A 206 11.78 -6.30 -16.79
CA PHE A 206 11.84 -5.16 -15.88
C PHE A 206 12.29 -3.92 -16.65
N PHE A 207 12.08 -2.77 -16.02
CA PHE A 207 12.67 -1.51 -16.48
C PHE A 207 13.29 -0.75 -15.30
N SER A 208 14.26 0.09 -15.60
CA SER A 208 14.75 1.13 -14.71
C SER A 208 14.33 2.49 -15.24
N ILE A 209 13.94 3.34 -14.30
CA ILE A 209 13.68 4.77 -14.54
C ILE A 209 14.67 5.64 -13.78
N THR A 210 15.72 5.05 -13.21
CA THR A 210 16.67 5.79 -12.38
C THR A 210 17.51 6.73 -13.25
N ASN A 211 17.50 8.03 -12.91
CA ASN A 211 18.29 9.09 -13.49
C ASN A 211 19.27 9.70 -12.45
N PRO A 212 20.47 9.16 -12.29
CA PRO A 212 21.39 9.67 -11.27
C PRO A 212 21.90 11.10 -11.51
N ALA A 213 21.77 11.63 -12.75
CA ALA A 213 22.11 13.01 -13.06
C ALA A 213 21.16 14.01 -12.36
N GLY A 214 19.90 13.60 -12.13
CA GLY A 214 18.91 14.44 -11.46
C GLY A 214 18.55 15.70 -12.25
N ASP A 215 18.51 15.58 -13.57
CA ASP A 215 18.23 16.67 -14.50
C ASP A 215 16.84 16.57 -15.16
N SER A 216 16.02 15.60 -14.76
CA SER A 216 14.64 15.51 -15.21
C SER A 216 13.76 16.59 -14.57
N ASP A 217 12.67 16.96 -15.26
CA ASP A 217 11.66 17.87 -14.75
C ASP A 217 10.75 17.15 -13.75
N PRO A 218 10.74 17.52 -12.44
CA PRO A 218 9.97 16.83 -11.41
C PRO A 218 8.46 16.80 -11.70
N GLN A 219 7.90 17.88 -12.23
CA GLN A 219 6.47 17.97 -12.54
C GLN A 219 6.09 16.96 -13.61
N LYS A 220 6.83 16.95 -14.72
CA LYS A 220 6.60 16.03 -15.83
C LYS A 220 6.77 14.57 -15.40
N GLU A 221 7.82 14.28 -14.65
CA GLU A 221 8.08 12.93 -14.15
C GLU A 221 6.98 12.44 -13.22
N PHE A 222 6.48 13.29 -12.31
CA PHE A 222 5.36 12.96 -11.43
C PHE A 222 4.08 12.68 -12.22
N GLU A 223 3.74 13.49 -13.22
CA GLU A 223 2.54 13.31 -14.05
C GLU A 223 2.55 11.97 -14.81
N MET A 224 3.73 11.54 -15.28
CA MET A 224 3.93 10.29 -16.02
C MET A 224 4.12 9.07 -15.13
N CYS A 225 4.32 9.27 -13.83
CA CYS A 225 4.69 8.20 -12.91
C CYS A 225 3.51 7.26 -12.61
N VAL A 226 3.69 5.96 -12.88
CA VAL A 226 2.71 4.93 -12.54
C VAL A 226 2.64 4.66 -11.03
N SER A 227 3.69 5.03 -10.29
CA SER A 227 3.77 4.85 -8.83
C SER A 227 3.38 6.10 -8.03
N ARG A 228 2.89 7.16 -8.71
CA ARG A 228 2.33 8.33 -7.99
C ARG A 228 1.10 7.89 -7.18
N GLY A 229 1.16 7.92 -5.89
CA GLY A 229 0.09 7.39 -5.03
C GLY A 229 0.42 6.06 -4.39
N CYS A 230 1.58 5.47 -4.68
CA CYS A 230 2.15 4.38 -3.89
C CYS A 230 2.89 4.99 -2.69
N HIS A 231 2.14 5.63 -1.78
CA HIS A 231 2.74 6.32 -0.65
C HIS A 231 3.48 5.35 0.25
N PHE A 232 4.72 5.70 0.59
CA PHE A 232 5.59 4.86 1.38
C PHE A 232 5.70 5.37 2.81
N LEU A 233 5.47 4.48 3.77
CA LEU A 233 5.58 4.76 5.20
C LEU A 233 6.72 3.95 5.81
N GLU A 234 7.60 4.60 6.54
CA GLU A 234 8.67 3.96 7.30
C GLU A 234 9.04 4.77 8.55
N ASN A 235 8.90 4.18 9.73
CA ASN A 235 9.40 4.75 10.99
C ASN A 235 8.99 6.21 11.20
N GLY A 236 7.70 6.52 11.07
CA GLY A 236 7.16 7.87 11.25
C GLY A 236 7.38 8.81 10.07
N ARG A 237 7.92 8.31 8.98
CA ARG A 237 8.22 9.09 7.78
C ARG A 237 7.37 8.62 6.62
N MET A 238 6.75 9.55 5.92
CA MET A 238 5.92 9.26 4.76
C MET A 238 6.38 10.05 3.55
N SER A 239 6.29 9.46 2.37
CA SER A 239 6.66 10.09 1.10
C SER A 239 5.73 9.68 -0.02
N VAL A 240 5.74 10.42 -1.13
CA VAL A 240 4.88 10.18 -2.30
C VAL A 240 5.06 8.78 -2.92
N CYS A 241 6.26 8.21 -2.79
CA CYS A 241 6.63 6.85 -3.19
C CYS A 241 7.84 6.38 -2.37
N ALA A 242 8.31 5.17 -2.57
CA ALA A 242 9.42 4.60 -1.82
C ALA A 242 10.78 5.29 -2.08
N VAL A 243 10.96 5.95 -3.23
CA VAL A 243 12.24 6.48 -3.67
C VAL A 243 12.89 7.48 -2.69
N PRO A 244 12.21 8.52 -2.17
CA PRO A 244 12.85 9.49 -1.27
C PRO A 244 13.45 8.83 -0.01
N ILE A 245 12.69 7.95 0.63
CA ILE A 245 13.12 7.28 1.87
C ILE A 245 14.18 6.22 1.59
N LEU A 246 13.99 5.39 0.57
CA LEU A 246 14.94 4.32 0.24
C LEU A 246 16.25 4.85 -0.35
N ASN A 247 16.22 5.92 -1.11
CA ASN A 247 17.44 6.58 -1.56
C ASN A 247 18.28 7.09 -0.37
N LYS A 248 17.63 7.65 0.63
CA LYS A 248 18.31 8.05 1.88
C LYS A 248 18.97 6.85 2.55
N LYS A 249 18.27 5.71 2.60
CA LYS A 249 18.76 4.49 3.25
C LYS A 249 19.88 3.80 2.48
N TYR A 250 19.80 3.77 1.15
CA TYR A 250 20.66 2.96 0.30
C TYR A 250 21.54 3.76 -0.67
N LYS A 251 21.66 5.08 -0.52
CA LYS A 251 22.39 5.98 -1.42
C LYS A 251 23.78 5.44 -1.81
N THR A 252 24.57 5.01 -0.85
CA THR A 252 25.93 4.50 -1.08
C THR A 252 25.96 3.16 -1.84
N MET A 253 24.85 2.45 -1.85
CA MET A 253 24.72 1.16 -2.54
C MET A 253 24.10 1.29 -3.93
N ILE A 254 23.40 2.41 -4.19
CA ILE A 254 22.72 2.65 -5.47
C ILE A 254 23.60 3.51 -6.37
N ASP A 255 23.72 4.78 -6.06
CA ASP A 255 24.52 5.75 -6.79
C ASP A 255 24.75 6.99 -5.90
N GLU A 256 26.00 7.32 -5.62
CA GLU A 256 26.37 8.46 -4.74
C GLU A 256 25.96 9.82 -5.32
N ARG A 257 25.71 9.90 -6.63
CA ARG A 257 25.27 11.14 -7.30
C ARG A 257 23.82 11.50 -6.96
N MET A 258 22.99 10.52 -6.58
CA MET A 258 21.61 10.77 -6.22
C MET A 258 21.56 11.58 -4.92
N LYS A 259 21.00 12.79 -5.01
CA LYS A 259 20.80 13.64 -3.83
C LYS A 259 19.61 13.11 -3.01
N VAL A 260 19.71 13.27 -1.72
CA VAL A 260 18.59 13.06 -0.80
C VAL A 260 17.93 14.41 -0.55
N CYS A 261 16.65 14.51 -0.84
CA CYS A 261 15.83 15.68 -0.59
C CYS A 261 15.02 15.42 0.69
N GLU A 262 15.52 15.93 1.81
CA GLU A 262 14.90 15.68 3.14
C GLU A 262 13.49 16.26 3.22
N GLU A 263 13.21 17.35 2.52
CA GLU A 263 11.92 18.01 2.40
C GLU A 263 10.84 17.15 1.72
N ASP A 264 11.24 16.12 0.98
CA ASP A 264 10.34 15.16 0.34
C ASP A 264 9.84 14.07 1.31
N ILE A 265 10.39 14.07 2.52
CA ILE A 265 10.11 13.06 3.56
C ILE A 265 9.36 13.73 4.70
N ILE A 266 8.07 13.45 4.78
CA ILE A 266 7.15 14.06 5.75
C ILE A 266 7.22 13.29 7.06
N ASN A 267 7.46 13.99 8.17
CA ASN A 267 7.34 13.41 9.51
C ASN A 267 5.86 13.42 9.92
N ILE A 268 5.25 12.23 10.04
CA ILE A 268 3.82 12.14 10.38
C ILE A 268 3.50 12.55 11.83
N TYR A 269 4.51 12.73 12.67
CA TYR A 269 4.35 13.14 14.07
C TYR A 269 4.41 14.66 14.29
N GLU A 270 4.54 15.47 13.24
CA GLU A 270 4.46 16.91 13.35
C GLU A 270 3.12 17.34 13.97
N GLU A 271 3.16 18.28 14.92
CA GLU A 271 1.99 18.71 15.69
C GLU A 271 0.93 19.38 14.80
N ASP A 272 1.37 20.19 13.83
CA ASP A 272 0.49 20.92 12.91
C ASP A 272 0.06 20.10 11.68
N LEU A 273 0.37 18.81 11.65
CA LEU A 273 0.00 17.94 10.53
C LEU A 273 -1.36 17.30 10.80
N ASP A 274 -2.30 17.58 9.89
CA ASP A 274 -3.57 16.84 9.77
C ASP A 274 -3.61 15.99 8.50
N GLY A 275 -4.64 15.15 8.38
CA GLY A 275 -4.77 14.25 7.23
C GLY A 275 -5.02 14.96 5.91
N PHE A 276 -5.66 16.13 5.90
CA PHE A 276 -5.89 16.91 4.67
C PHE A 276 -4.59 17.50 4.14
N LYS A 277 -3.79 18.10 5.03
CA LYS A 277 -2.46 18.62 4.71
C LYS A 277 -1.53 17.51 4.22
N LEU A 278 -1.56 16.35 4.89
CA LEU A 278 -0.77 15.19 4.48
C LEU A 278 -1.18 14.70 3.08
N ASN A 279 -2.49 14.56 2.80
CA ASN A 279 -2.97 14.20 1.47
C ASN A 279 -2.55 15.22 0.39
N GLN A 280 -2.59 16.52 0.72
CA GLN A 280 -2.15 17.58 -0.18
C GLN A 280 -0.66 17.43 -0.52
N LEU A 281 0.20 17.24 0.49
CA LEU A 281 1.65 17.05 0.30
C LEU A 281 1.95 15.79 -0.52
N LEU A 282 1.23 14.70 -0.29
CA LEU A 282 1.42 13.42 -0.99
C LEU A 282 0.88 13.44 -2.44
N SER A 283 0.08 14.42 -2.82
CA SER A 283 -0.50 14.53 -4.17
C SER A 283 0.28 15.44 -5.12
N GLN A 284 1.42 15.95 -4.70
CA GLN A 284 2.24 16.89 -5.46
C GLN A 284 3.58 16.28 -5.88
N PRO A 285 4.19 16.78 -6.97
CA PRO A 285 5.55 16.43 -7.33
C PRO A 285 6.52 16.86 -6.22
N VAL A 286 7.59 16.10 -6.06
CA VAL A 286 8.66 16.35 -5.09
C VAL A 286 10.00 16.44 -5.82
N GLU A 287 11.02 17.05 -5.18
CA GLU A 287 12.35 17.23 -5.78
C GLU A 287 12.99 15.89 -6.17
N SER A 288 12.75 14.84 -5.41
CA SER A 288 13.24 13.49 -5.73
C SER A 288 12.72 12.95 -7.07
N CYS A 289 11.62 13.48 -7.62
CA CYS A 289 11.12 13.07 -8.94
C CYS A 289 12.12 13.33 -10.07
N ARG A 290 13.05 14.29 -9.91
CA ARG A 290 14.12 14.58 -10.89
C ARG A 290 15.08 13.43 -11.12
N PHE A 291 15.16 12.49 -10.17
CA PHE A 291 15.97 11.28 -10.29
C PHE A 291 15.26 10.11 -10.98
N CYS A 292 14.12 10.39 -11.61
CA CYS A 292 13.38 9.45 -12.45
C CYS A 292 13.40 9.89 -13.92
N ASP A 293 13.36 8.94 -14.85
CA ASP A 293 13.16 9.15 -16.28
C ASP A 293 12.10 8.17 -16.79
N ASN A 294 10.84 8.59 -16.70
CA ASN A 294 9.70 7.80 -17.19
C ASN A 294 9.60 7.81 -18.72
N THR A 295 10.27 8.77 -19.39
CA THR A 295 10.27 8.90 -20.86
C THR A 295 11.19 7.89 -21.51
N HIS A 296 12.38 7.65 -20.93
CA HIS A 296 13.41 6.78 -21.51
C HIS A 296 13.67 5.56 -20.62
N LYS A 297 12.59 4.79 -20.34
CA LYS A 297 12.68 3.55 -19.56
C LYS A 297 13.67 2.58 -20.16
N GLN A 298 14.64 2.16 -19.36
CA GLN A 298 15.62 1.15 -19.75
C GLN A 298 15.05 -0.24 -19.47
N TRP A 299 14.58 -0.92 -20.53
CA TRP A 299 14.02 -2.26 -20.45
C TRP A 299 15.08 -3.33 -20.51
N PHE A 300 14.92 -4.38 -19.71
CA PHE A 300 15.77 -5.58 -19.72
C PHE A 300 14.98 -6.83 -19.33
N ALA A 301 15.48 -8.00 -19.74
CA ALA A 301 14.90 -9.28 -19.33
C ALA A 301 14.99 -9.43 -17.80
N TRP A 302 13.94 -9.96 -17.17
CA TRP A 302 13.97 -10.23 -15.75
C TRP A 302 15.13 -11.18 -15.38
N CYS A 303 15.87 -10.85 -14.35
CA CYS A 303 16.95 -11.65 -13.78
C CYS A 303 16.84 -11.63 -12.26
N GLY A 304 16.64 -12.78 -11.64
CA GLY A 304 16.43 -12.94 -10.18
C GLY A 304 17.68 -13.25 -9.37
N ASN A 305 18.86 -13.38 -10.02
CA ASN A 305 20.14 -13.70 -9.35
C ASN A 305 21.22 -12.66 -9.70
N PHE A 306 20.84 -11.40 -9.68
CA PHE A 306 21.75 -10.31 -10.08
C PHE A 306 22.71 -9.97 -8.95
N THR A 307 24.01 -10.02 -9.21
CA THR A 307 25.07 -9.80 -8.20
C THR A 307 25.81 -8.46 -8.32
N ASN A 308 25.62 -7.73 -9.44
CA ASN A 308 26.26 -6.45 -9.71
C ASN A 308 25.23 -5.32 -9.80
N PHE A 309 25.34 -4.30 -8.96
CA PHE A 309 24.45 -3.14 -8.89
C PHE A 309 24.69 -2.11 -9.99
N LEU A 310 25.82 -2.17 -10.68
CA LEU A 310 26.27 -1.20 -11.69
C LEU A 310 26.07 -1.76 -13.10
N CYS A 311 24.84 -2.02 -13.50
CA CYS A 311 24.52 -2.26 -14.92
C CYS A 311 23.31 -1.45 -15.32
#